data_3b83583cd7f18092aec27bee5b183105
#
_entry.id   3b83583cd7f18092aec27bee5b183105
#
_cell.length_a   1.000
_cell.length_b   1.000
_cell.length_c   1.000
_cell.angle_alpha   90.00
_cell.angle_beta   90.00
_cell.angle_gamma   90.00
#
_symmetry.space_group_name_H-M   'P 1'
#
loop_
_entity.id
_entity.type
_entity.pdbx_description
1 polymer ?
#
loop_
_entity_poly.entity_id
_entity_poly.type
_entity_poly.pdbx_seq_one_letter_code
_entity_poly.pdbx_strand_id
1 'polypeptide(L)'
;KNIKGTTLVSIYFIGTSAPYFAIGVFIPMILEKLGLQDGIKGGLFLNTFAVFGTLAAVLLIERVSRRKMAILPILVCTIALVVVALAANHPTWILIGFLVFAFANAITAGMISVIPGEVLRPEISCSGTGFAAAMSRIGAAIGVFLMPMFVAAHGAALAVWIAAGVCLIATVITYLFMPETKGKSMSEIFH
;
A
#
# COMPACT_ATOMS: atom_id res chain seq x y z
N LYS A 1 -17.46 -17.16 -9.43
CA LYS A 1 -17.46 -15.72 -9.02
C LYS A 1 -16.64 -15.49 -7.74
N ASN A 2 -16.72 -16.40 -6.75
CA ASN A 2 -16.05 -16.20 -5.43
C ASN A 2 -14.52 -16.16 -5.53
N ILE A 3 -13.90 -16.97 -6.39
CA ILE A 3 -12.44 -17.01 -6.56
C ILE A 3 -11.90 -15.67 -7.05
N LYS A 4 -12.57 -15.03 -8.02
CA LYS A 4 -12.14 -13.73 -8.55
C LYS A 4 -12.13 -12.63 -7.49
N GLY A 5 -13.17 -12.57 -6.64
CA GLY A 5 -13.25 -11.61 -5.54
C GLY A 5 -12.13 -11.84 -4.51
N THR A 6 -11.95 -13.09 -4.07
CA THR A 6 -10.89 -13.43 -3.10
C THR A 6 -9.49 -13.15 -3.66
N THR A 7 -9.25 -13.46 -4.94
CA THR A 7 -7.97 -13.16 -5.59
C THR A 7 -7.73 -11.65 -5.67
N LEU A 8 -8.74 -10.86 -6.03
CA LEU A 8 -8.62 -9.40 -6.08
C LEU A 8 -8.26 -8.82 -4.70
N VAL A 9 -9.00 -9.22 -3.66
CA VAL A 9 -8.74 -8.77 -2.28
C VAL A 9 -7.35 -9.18 -1.82
N SER A 10 -6.91 -10.41 -2.13
CA SER A 10 -5.56 -10.89 -1.77
C SER A 10 -4.46 -10.08 -2.47
N ILE A 11 -4.60 -9.81 -3.77
CA ILE A 11 -3.63 -9.00 -4.53
C ILE A 11 -3.59 -7.56 -3.99
N TYR A 12 -4.75 -6.98 -3.68
CA TYR A 12 -4.82 -5.66 -3.07
C TYR A 12 -4.09 -5.63 -1.71
N PHE A 13 -4.33 -6.63 -0.86
CA PHE A 13 -3.68 -6.74 0.45
C PHE A 13 -2.18 -6.93 0.34
N ILE A 14 -1.71 -7.80 -0.56
CA ILE A 14 -0.28 -8.01 -0.81
C ILE A 14 0.35 -6.72 -1.35
N GLY A 15 -0.28 -6.10 -2.34
CA GLY A 15 0.23 -4.90 -3.03
C GLY A 15 0.33 -3.67 -2.12
N THR A 16 -0.47 -3.61 -1.06
CA THR A 16 -0.39 -2.54 -0.06
C THR A 16 0.55 -2.86 1.08
N SER A 17 0.52 -4.11 1.58
CA SER A 17 1.29 -4.50 2.76
C SER A 17 2.76 -4.80 2.44
N ALA A 18 3.06 -5.50 1.35
CA ALA A 18 4.42 -5.90 1.03
C ALA A 18 5.37 -4.70 0.84
N PRO A 19 5.06 -3.68 0.03
CA PRO A 19 5.92 -2.49 -0.08
C PRO A 19 6.03 -1.71 1.22
N TYR A 20 4.95 -1.60 1.99
CA TYR A 20 4.95 -0.89 3.27
C TYR A 20 5.91 -1.54 4.27
N PHE A 21 5.81 -2.85 4.46
CA PHE A 21 6.70 -3.55 5.38
C PHE A 21 8.14 -3.66 4.86
N ALA A 22 8.31 -3.87 3.55
CA ALA A 22 9.63 -3.92 2.94
C ALA A 22 10.38 -2.60 3.10
N ILE A 23 9.73 -1.47 2.86
CA ILE A 23 10.33 -0.14 2.94
C ILE A 23 10.33 0.35 4.39
N GLY A 24 9.24 0.18 5.14
CA GLY A 24 9.06 0.73 6.49
C GLY A 24 10.13 0.31 7.48
N VAL A 25 10.61 -0.95 7.38
CA VAL A 25 11.72 -1.45 8.22
C VAL A 25 13.06 -0.78 7.86
N PHE A 26 13.24 -0.39 6.59
CA PHE A 26 14.51 0.16 6.10
C PHE A 26 14.56 1.69 6.03
N ILE A 27 13.44 2.37 6.19
CA ILE A 27 13.39 3.84 6.18
C ILE A 27 14.39 4.46 7.16
N PRO A 28 14.49 4.06 8.45
CA PRO A 28 15.47 4.62 9.36
C PRO A 28 16.90 4.46 8.85
N MET A 29 17.23 3.28 8.34
CA MET A 29 18.55 2.97 7.79
C MET A 29 18.87 3.77 6.52
N ILE A 30 17.88 4.00 5.67
CA ILE A 30 18.04 4.82 4.46
C ILE A 30 18.23 6.28 4.85
N LEU A 31 17.48 6.78 5.81
CA LEU A 31 17.60 8.16 6.29
C LEU A 31 18.95 8.44 6.97
N GLU A 32 19.47 7.48 7.74
CA GLU A 32 20.84 7.57 8.31
C GLU A 32 21.91 7.64 7.22
N LYS A 33 21.81 6.79 6.19
CA LYS A 33 22.75 6.83 5.05
C LYS A 33 22.68 8.12 4.24
N LEU A 34 21.55 8.82 4.31
CA LEU A 34 21.35 10.11 3.65
C LEU A 34 21.79 11.31 4.51
N GLY A 35 22.46 11.06 5.65
CA GLY A 35 23.02 12.12 6.51
C GLY A 35 22.01 12.78 7.44
N LEU A 36 20.81 12.25 7.57
CA LEU A 36 19.86 12.62 8.63
C LEU A 36 20.29 11.89 9.91
N GLN A 37 20.99 12.59 10.78
CA GLN A 37 21.66 12.05 11.98
C GLN A 37 20.74 11.35 12.99
N ASP A 38 19.41 11.49 12.85
CA ASP A 38 18.41 10.88 13.70
C ASP A 38 17.41 10.06 12.89
N GLY A 39 17.72 8.81 12.54
CA GLY A 39 16.78 7.88 11.90
C GLY A 39 15.48 7.71 12.70
N ILE A 40 15.54 7.86 14.04
CA ILE A 40 14.37 7.86 14.93
C ILE A 40 13.43 9.03 14.62
N LYS A 41 13.95 10.24 14.42
CA LYS A 41 13.14 11.42 14.06
C LYS A 41 12.47 11.22 12.70
N GLY A 42 13.17 10.65 11.72
CA GLY A 42 12.60 10.28 10.42
C GLY A 42 11.43 9.32 10.56
N GLY A 43 11.56 8.27 11.37
CA GLY A 43 10.49 7.34 11.69
C GLY A 43 9.29 8.00 12.37
N LEU A 44 9.51 8.94 13.30
CA LEU A 44 8.45 9.71 13.94
C LEU A 44 7.69 10.58 12.93
N PHE A 45 8.38 11.27 12.04
CA PHE A 45 7.73 12.05 10.98
C PHE A 45 6.85 11.18 10.08
N LEU A 46 7.35 10.02 9.66
CA LEU A 46 6.59 9.09 8.82
C LEU A 46 5.32 8.59 9.50
N ASN A 47 5.43 8.18 10.78
CA ASN A 47 4.27 7.73 11.55
C ASN A 47 3.27 8.86 11.78
N THR A 48 3.73 10.10 12.01
CA THR A 48 2.87 11.27 12.15
C THR A 48 2.09 11.52 10.85
N PHE A 49 2.74 11.47 9.69
CA PHE A 49 2.08 11.60 8.38
C PHE A 49 1.10 10.43 8.11
N ALA A 50 1.42 9.23 8.56
CA ALA A 50 0.50 8.09 8.47
C ALA A 50 -0.77 8.32 9.31
N VAL A 51 -0.67 8.92 10.50
CA VAL A 51 -1.86 9.30 11.31
C VAL A 51 -2.74 10.30 10.55
N PHE A 52 -2.16 11.34 9.95
CA PHE A 52 -2.91 12.27 9.11
C PHE A 52 -3.54 11.58 7.89
N GLY A 53 -2.85 10.63 7.27
CA GLY A 53 -3.39 9.80 6.19
C GLY A 53 -4.60 8.97 6.63
N THR A 54 -4.55 8.37 7.82
CA THR A 54 -5.67 7.62 8.40
C THR A 54 -6.87 8.52 8.68
N LEU A 55 -6.65 9.71 9.25
CA LEU A 55 -7.72 10.70 9.45
C LEU A 55 -8.33 11.14 8.11
N ALA A 56 -7.49 11.40 7.11
CA ALA A 56 -7.97 11.71 5.75
C ALA A 56 -8.79 10.56 5.17
N ALA A 57 -8.41 9.29 5.39
CA ALA A 57 -9.17 8.14 4.95
C ALA A 57 -10.58 8.14 5.55
N VAL A 58 -10.72 8.38 6.86
CA VAL A 58 -12.03 8.43 7.53
C VAL A 58 -12.91 9.54 6.95
N LEU A 59 -12.36 10.73 6.70
CA LEU A 59 -13.11 11.86 6.15
C LEU A 59 -13.51 11.66 4.67
N LEU A 60 -12.67 10.97 3.91
CA LEU A 60 -12.86 10.76 2.47
C LEU A 60 -13.77 9.56 2.17
N ILE A 61 -13.88 8.58 3.07
CA ILE A 61 -14.59 7.32 2.83
C ILE A 61 -16.08 7.52 2.51
N GLU A 62 -16.70 8.55 3.07
CA GLU A 62 -18.10 8.89 2.82
C GLU A 62 -18.30 9.77 1.58
N ARG A 63 -17.29 10.56 1.21
CA ARG A 63 -17.38 11.57 0.16
C ARG A 63 -16.96 11.04 -1.22
N VAL A 64 -15.95 10.19 -1.26
CA VAL A 64 -15.35 9.69 -2.50
C VAL A 64 -15.93 8.32 -2.86
N SER A 65 -15.99 8.00 -4.17
CA SER A 65 -16.40 6.67 -4.61
C SER A 65 -15.41 5.60 -4.14
N ARG A 66 -15.90 4.43 -3.76
CA ARG A 66 -15.11 3.32 -3.21
C ARG A 66 -14.00 2.89 -4.18
N ARG A 67 -14.33 2.83 -5.47
CA ARG A 67 -13.36 2.49 -6.52
C ARG A 67 -12.23 3.50 -6.62
N LYS A 68 -12.56 4.81 -6.60
CA LYS A 68 -11.52 5.86 -6.63
C LYS A 68 -10.66 5.83 -5.38
N MET A 69 -11.26 5.59 -4.23
CA MET A 69 -10.55 5.53 -2.96
C MET A 69 -9.66 4.29 -2.81
N ALA A 70 -9.95 3.20 -3.54
CA ALA A 70 -9.06 2.05 -3.63
C ALA A 70 -7.90 2.28 -4.61
N ILE A 71 -8.13 2.99 -5.73
CA ILE A 71 -7.15 3.12 -6.82
C ILE A 71 -6.23 4.32 -6.62
N LEU A 72 -6.77 5.51 -6.31
CA LEU A 72 -5.98 6.74 -6.26
C LEU A 72 -4.84 6.70 -5.23
N PRO A 73 -5.05 6.25 -3.98
CA PRO A 73 -3.95 6.23 -3.01
C PRO A 73 -2.84 5.26 -3.39
N ILE A 74 -3.16 4.06 -3.93
CA ILE A 74 -2.13 3.11 -4.35
C ILE A 74 -1.37 3.59 -5.59
N LEU A 75 -2.04 4.35 -6.48
CA LEU A 75 -1.37 5.03 -7.59
C LEU A 75 -0.41 6.11 -7.07
N VAL A 76 -0.84 6.91 -6.08
CA VAL A 76 0.04 7.91 -5.44
C VAL A 76 1.23 7.23 -4.76
N CYS A 77 1.04 6.08 -4.11
CA CYS A 77 2.14 5.28 -3.57
C CYS A 77 3.13 4.88 -4.66
N THR A 78 2.64 4.41 -5.81
CA THR A 78 3.49 4.04 -6.94
C THR A 78 4.31 5.22 -7.45
N ILE A 79 3.67 6.37 -7.66
CA ILE A 79 4.33 7.60 -8.12
C ILE A 79 5.37 8.06 -7.09
N ALA A 80 5.04 8.07 -5.81
CA ALA A 80 5.93 8.46 -4.73
C ALA A 80 7.19 7.58 -4.70
N LEU A 81 7.05 6.26 -4.84
CA LEU A 81 8.18 5.34 -4.88
C LEU A 81 9.03 5.50 -6.15
N VAL A 82 8.42 5.77 -7.30
CA VAL A 82 9.16 6.09 -8.54
C VAL A 82 9.97 7.38 -8.36
N VAL A 83 9.39 8.42 -7.77
CA VAL A 83 10.11 9.67 -7.46
C VAL A 83 11.28 9.41 -6.51
N VAL A 84 11.09 8.62 -5.46
CA VAL A 84 12.18 8.23 -4.54
C VAL A 84 13.29 7.49 -5.27
N ALA A 85 12.96 6.56 -6.16
CA ALA A 85 13.92 5.78 -6.91
C ALA A 85 14.73 6.65 -7.90
N LEU A 86 14.09 7.63 -8.54
CA LEU A 86 14.75 8.58 -9.46
C LEU A 86 15.58 9.64 -8.72
N ALA A 87 15.13 10.04 -7.53
CA ALA A 87 15.76 11.08 -6.72
C ALA A 87 16.91 10.57 -5.83
N ALA A 88 17.52 9.43 -6.13
CA ALA A 88 18.53 8.75 -5.32
C ALA A 88 19.70 9.65 -4.85
N ASN A 89 19.96 10.75 -5.55
CA ASN A 89 21.03 11.71 -5.25
C ASN A 89 20.57 12.95 -4.46
N HIS A 90 19.28 13.08 -4.15
CA HIS A 90 18.72 14.25 -3.49
C HIS A 90 17.96 13.86 -2.21
N PRO A 91 18.57 14.00 -1.01
CA PRO A 91 17.98 13.57 0.27
C PRO A 91 16.59 14.16 0.54
N THR A 92 16.39 15.43 0.18
CA THR A 92 15.11 16.12 0.39
C THR A 92 13.96 15.50 -0.39
N TRP A 93 14.18 15.15 -1.66
CA TRP A 93 13.16 14.52 -2.50
C TRP A 93 12.83 13.10 -2.05
N ILE A 94 13.83 12.38 -1.54
CA ILE A 94 13.64 11.05 -0.96
C ILE A 94 12.74 11.14 0.29
N LEU A 95 13.02 12.10 1.18
CA LEU A 95 12.20 12.32 2.37
C LEU A 95 10.75 12.67 2.00
N ILE A 96 10.56 13.63 1.09
CA ILE A 96 9.22 14.03 0.63
C ILE A 96 8.48 12.83 0.01
N GLY A 97 9.14 12.07 -0.85
CA GLY A 97 8.55 10.88 -1.47
C GLY A 97 8.11 9.83 -0.45
N PHE A 98 8.91 9.58 0.59
CA PHE A 98 8.52 8.66 1.66
C PHE A 98 7.38 9.20 2.53
N LEU A 99 7.31 10.51 2.79
CA LEU A 99 6.18 11.12 3.52
C LEU A 99 4.88 11.00 2.72
N VAL A 100 4.92 11.27 1.42
CA VAL A 100 3.77 11.11 0.51
C VAL A 100 3.36 9.64 0.43
N PHE A 101 4.32 8.72 0.34
CA PHE A 101 4.07 7.28 0.36
C PHE A 101 3.39 6.85 1.66
N ALA A 102 3.90 7.27 2.83
CA ALA A 102 3.33 6.92 4.14
C ALA A 102 1.89 7.43 4.28
N PHE A 103 1.63 8.67 3.86
CA PHE A 103 0.31 9.27 3.87
C PHE A 103 -0.67 8.50 2.97
N ALA A 104 -0.30 8.27 1.70
CA ALA A 104 -1.14 7.56 0.75
C ALA A 104 -1.37 6.09 1.14
N ASN A 105 -0.33 5.43 1.65
CA ASN A 105 -0.44 4.04 2.12
C ASN A 105 -1.37 3.93 3.33
N ALA A 106 -1.38 4.90 4.25
CA ALA A 106 -2.31 4.93 5.37
C ALA A 106 -3.77 5.05 4.90
N ILE A 107 -4.05 5.84 3.86
CA ILE A 107 -5.38 5.89 3.24
C ILE A 107 -5.74 4.52 2.65
N THR A 108 -4.82 3.89 1.94
CA THR A 108 -5.01 2.56 1.35
C THR A 108 -5.27 1.50 2.41
N ALA A 109 -4.55 1.56 3.54
CA ALA A 109 -4.74 0.67 4.68
C ALA A 109 -6.15 0.80 5.29
N GLY A 110 -6.73 1.99 5.32
CA GLY A 110 -8.13 2.20 5.73
C GLY A 110 -9.12 1.44 4.84
N MET A 111 -8.83 1.30 3.55
CA MET A 111 -9.68 0.55 2.61
C MET A 111 -9.57 -0.98 2.76
N ILE A 112 -8.52 -1.49 3.40
CA ILE A 112 -8.35 -2.94 3.66
C ILE A 112 -9.53 -3.51 4.46
N SER A 113 -10.11 -2.75 5.36
CA SER A 113 -11.27 -3.17 6.16
C SER A 113 -12.60 -3.10 5.39
N VAL A 114 -12.69 -2.27 4.37
CA VAL A 114 -13.94 -1.97 3.65
C VAL A 114 -14.09 -2.83 2.40
N ILE A 115 -13.04 -2.97 1.61
CA ILE A 115 -13.07 -3.67 0.31
C ILE A 115 -13.58 -5.11 0.40
N PRO A 116 -13.16 -5.94 1.37
CA PRO A 116 -13.67 -7.31 1.46
C PRO A 116 -15.19 -7.38 1.64
N GLY A 117 -15.75 -6.49 2.47
CA GLY A 117 -17.19 -6.43 2.71
C GLY A 117 -18.00 -6.02 1.47
N GLU A 118 -17.37 -5.31 0.52
CA GLU A 118 -18.02 -4.85 -0.70
C GLU A 118 -17.81 -5.77 -1.91
N VAL A 119 -16.72 -6.53 -1.93
CA VAL A 119 -16.33 -7.40 -3.06
C VAL A 119 -16.70 -8.86 -2.82
N LEU A 120 -16.68 -9.31 -1.56
CA LEU A 120 -16.98 -10.69 -1.20
C LEU A 120 -18.45 -10.83 -0.77
N ARG A 121 -19.07 -11.96 -1.13
CA ARG A 121 -20.41 -12.29 -0.64
C ARG A 121 -20.41 -12.43 0.88
N PRO A 122 -21.49 -12.04 1.57
CA PRO A 122 -21.56 -12.10 3.03
C PRO A 122 -21.19 -13.46 3.64
N GLU A 123 -21.59 -14.56 2.96
CA GLU A 123 -21.35 -15.92 3.44
C GLU A 123 -19.87 -16.31 3.49
N ILE A 124 -19.05 -15.71 2.63
CA ILE A 124 -17.60 -16.01 2.53
C ILE A 124 -16.71 -14.84 2.89
N SER A 125 -17.29 -13.70 3.25
CA SER A 125 -16.55 -12.46 3.51
C SER A 125 -15.51 -12.64 4.62
N CYS A 126 -15.86 -13.27 5.73
CA CYS A 126 -14.93 -13.53 6.83
C CYS A 126 -13.78 -14.45 6.42
N SER A 127 -14.09 -15.59 5.77
CA SER A 127 -13.06 -16.54 5.32
C SER A 127 -12.19 -15.96 4.22
N GLY A 128 -12.77 -15.23 3.27
CA GLY A 128 -12.04 -14.59 2.18
C GLY A 128 -11.13 -13.46 2.68
N THR A 129 -11.58 -12.67 3.65
CA THR A 129 -10.77 -11.64 4.31
C THR A 129 -9.63 -12.27 5.10
N GLY A 130 -9.89 -13.33 5.88
CA GLY A 130 -8.87 -14.06 6.61
C GLY A 130 -7.80 -14.64 5.70
N PHE A 131 -8.21 -15.23 4.57
CA PHE A 131 -7.28 -15.74 3.57
C PHE A 131 -6.44 -14.61 2.95
N ALA A 132 -7.04 -13.50 2.55
CA ALA A 132 -6.34 -12.35 2.00
C ALA A 132 -5.35 -11.75 3.00
N ALA A 133 -5.74 -11.67 4.28
CA ALA A 133 -4.85 -11.22 5.36
C ALA A 133 -3.66 -12.15 5.55
N ALA A 134 -3.86 -13.47 5.53
CA ALA A 134 -2.77 -14.45 5.60
C ALA A 134 -1.81 -14.30 4.40
N MET A 135 -2.33 -14.17 3.18
CA MET A 135 -1.54 -13.94 1.97
C MET A 135 -0.73 -12.64 2.07
N SER A 136 -1.32 -11.57 2.61
CA SER A 136 -0.61 -10.29 2.80
C SER A 136 0.57 -10.42 3.79
N ARG A 137 0.42 -11.24 4.84
CA ARG A 137 1.51 -11.48 5.80
C ARG A 137 2.65 -12.27 5.17
N ILE A 138 2.34 -13.25 4.31
CA ILE A 138 3.35 -13.98 3.53
C ILE A 138 4.08 -13.01 2.60
N GLY A 139 3.35 -12.16 1.87
CA GLY A 139 3.95 -11.14 1.01
C GLY A 139 4.83 -10.15 1.78
N ALA A 140 4.38 -9.70 2.95
CA ALA A 140 5.15 -8.83 3.82
C ALA A 140 6.43 -9.52 4.34
N ALA A 141 6.34 -10.76 4.79
CA ALA A 141 7.48 -11.55 5.27
C ALA A 141 8.53 -11.74 4.17
N ILE A 142 8.10 -12.09 2.94
CA ILE A 142 8.99 -12.20 1.78
C ILE A 142 9.64 -10.85 1.49
N GLY A 143 8.88 -9.76 1.50
CA GLY A 143 9.39 -8.40 1.28
C GLY A 143 10.46 -8.01 2.29
N VAL A 144 10.19 -8.19 3.59
CA VAL A 144 11.13 -7.87 4.67
C VAL A 144 12.39 -8.75 4.60
N PHE A 145 12.25 -10.03 4.25
CA PHE A 145 13.38 -10.96 4.16
C PHE A 145 14.27 -10.69 2.94
N LEU A 146 13.66 -10.44 1.78
CA LEU A 146 14.40 -10.23 0.53
C LEU A 146 15.01 -8.83 0.44
N MET A 147 14.39 -7.82 1.06
CA MET A 147 14.81 -6.42 0.96
C MET A 147 16.29 -6.20 1.35
N PRO A 148 16.81 -6.70 2.50
CA PRO A 148 18.20 -6.54 2.86
C PRO A 148 19.15 -7.15 1.84
N MET A 149 18.80 -8.31 1.30
CA MET A 149 19.61 -9.03 0.30
C MET A 149 19.71 -8.21 -0.99
N PHE A 150 18.59 -7.64 -1.46
CA PHE A 150 18.58 -6.77 -2.65
C PHE A 150 19.33 -5.47 -2.42
N VAL A 151 19.14 -4.84 -1.24
CA VAL A 151 19.86 -3.60 -0.89
C VAL A 151 21.37 -3.84 -0.78
N ALA A 152 21.79 -4.97 -0.25
CA ALA A 152 23.20 -5.33 -0.14
C ALA A 152 23.84 -5.65 -1.50
N ALA A 153 23.11 -6.34 -2.39
CA ALA A 153 23.63 -6.79 -3.68
C ALA A 153 23.59 -5.70 -4.77
N HIS A 154 22.53 -4.88 -4.80
CA HIS A 154 22.23 -3.98 -5.92
C HIS A 154 21.97 -2.52 -5.50
N GLY A 155 22.03 -2.22 -4.20
CA GLY A 155 21.76 -0.90 -3.65
C GLY A 155 20.28 -0.61 -3.37
N ALA A 156 20.05 0.46 -2.59
CA ALA A 156 18.71 0.84 -2.13
C ALA A 156 17.77 1.28 -3.27
N ALA A 157 18.30 1.89 -4.33
CA ALA A 157 17.51 2.37 -5.45
C ALA A 157 16.76 1.23 -6.17
N LEU A 158 17.44 0.11 -6.43
CA LEU A 158 16.81 -1.04 -7.12
C LEU A 158 15.72 -1.67 -6.23
N ALA A 159 15.93 -1.72 -4.94
CA ALA A 159 14.94 -2.23 -3.99
C ALA A 159 13.64 -1.36 -4.00
N VAL A 160 13.79 -0.03 -4.07
CA VAL A 160 12.64 0.89 -4.22
C VAL A 160 11.95 0.71 -5.58
N TRP A 161 12.70 0.46 -6.66
CA TRP A 161 12.12 0.16 -7.97
C TRP A 161 11.27 -1.11 -7.96
N ILE A 162 11.72 -2.17 -7.28
CA ILE A 162 10.96 -3.42 -7.12
C ILE A 162 9.67 -3.14 -6.35
N ALA A 163 9.74 -2.38 -5.24
CA ALA A 163 8.57 -2.01 -4.46
C ALA A 163 7.56 -1.16 -5.28
N ALA A 164 8.05 -0.22 -6.09
CA ALA A 164 7.24 0.55 -7.02
C ALA A 164 6.56 -0.35 -8.08
N GLY A 165 7.27 -1.36 -8.58
CA GLY A 165 6.72 -2.35 -9.51
C GLY A 165 5.59 -3.17 -8.90
N VAL A 166 5.73 -3.62 -7.65
CA VAL A 166 4.67 -4.33 -6.92
C VAL A 166 3.44 -3.44 -6.72
N CYS A 167 3.63 -2.17 -6.32
CA CYS A 167 2.54 -1.20 -6.22
C CYS A 167 1.86 -0.94 -7.58
N LEU A 168 2.63 -0.85 -8.65
CA LEU A 168 2.10 -0.65 -10.00
C LEU A 168 1.22 -1.82 -10.44
N ILE A 169 1.68 -3.05 -10.26
CA ILE A 169 0.92 -4.26 -10.56
C ILE A 169 -0.39 -4.28 -9.77
N ALA A 170 -0.32 -4.00 -8.47
CA ALA A 170 -1.51 -3.93 -7.62
C ALA A 170 -2.47 -2.82 -8.08
N THR A 171 -1.95 -1.65 -8.48
CA THR A 171 -2.76 -0.53 -9.02
C THR A 171 -3.49 -0.96 -10.29
N VAL A 172 -2.79 -1.57 -11.24
CA VAL A 172 -3.37 -2.03 -12.52
C VAL A 172 -4.46 -3.07 -12.29
N ILE A 173 -4.19 -4.07 -11.45
CA ILE A 173 -5.15 -5.13 -11.15
C ILE A 173 -6.38 -4.56 -10.42
N THR A 174 -6.17 -3.67 -9.46
CA THR A 174 -7.28 -3.00 -8.76
C THR A 174 -8.10 -2.15 -9.72
N TYR A 175 -7.46 -1.41 -10.63
CA TYR A 175 -8.15 -0.61 -11.64
C TYR A 175 -9.02 -1.45 -12.58
N LEU A 176 -8.53 -2.61 -13.02
CA LEU A 176 -9.22 -3.48 -13.97
C LEU A 176 -10.39 -4.27 -13.33
N PHE A 177 -10.22 -4.69 -12.08
CA PHE A 177 -11.14 -5.65 -11.47
C PHE A 177 -11.99 -5.07 -10.33
N MET A 178 -11.68 -3.88 -9.80
CA MET A 178 -12.46 -3.28 -8.71
C MET A 178 -13.81 -2.77 -9.22
N PRO A 179 -14.93 -3.32 -8.75
CA PRO A 179 -16.26 -2.84 -9.10
C PRO A 179 -16.56 -1.48 -8.43
N GLU A 180 -17.44 -0.68 -9.04
CA GLU A 180 -17.99 0.50 -8.39
C GLU A 180 -19.19 0.09 -7.51
N THR A 181 -19.05 0.29 -6.22
CA THR A 181 -20.03 -0.15 -5.22
C THR A 181 -20.79 1.00 -4.57
N LYS A 182 -20.38 2.27 -4.81
CA LYS A 182 -21.01 3.44 -4.19
C LYS A 182 -22.47 3.57 -4.63
N GLY A 183 -23.40 3.55 -3.65
CA GLY A 183 -24.83 3.75 -3.89
C GLY A 183 -25.57 2.52 -4.41
N LYS A 184 -24.93 1.34 -4.49
CA LYS A 184 -25.56 0.08 -4.85
C LYS A 184 -25.89 -0.75 -3.61
N SER A 185 -27.07 -1.40 -3.62
CA SER A 185 -27.42 -2.34 -2.58
C SER A 185 -26.64 -3.65 -2.73
N MET A 186 -26.46 -4.37 -1.61
CA MET A 186 -25.77 -5.69 -1.64
C MET A 186 -26.39 -6.66 -2.65
N SER A 187 -27.71 -6.63 -2.83
CA SER A 187 -28.42 -7.45 -3.81
C SER A 187 -28.05 -7.10 -5.26
N GLU A 188 -27.78 -5.84 -5.57
CA GLU A 188 -27.42 -5.37 -6.92
C GLU A 188 -25.96 -5.66 -7.28
N ILE A 189 -25.10 -5.82 -6.29
CA ILE A 189 -23.67 -6.09 -6.50
C ILE A 189 -23.44 -7.58 -6.80
N PHE A 190 -24.28 -8.48 -6.25
CA PHE A 190 -24.06 -9.93 -6.32
C PHE A 190 -24.97 -10.67 -7.30
N HIS A 191 -25.92 -9.99 -7.95
CA HIS A 191 -26.67 -10.48 -9.11
C HIS A 191 -25.87 -10.22 -10.38
#